data_b69267089d144e8d791720b06f183806
#
_entry.id   b69267089d144e8d791720b06f183806
#
_cell.length_a   1.000
_cell.length_b   1.000
_cell.length_c   1.000
_cell.angle_alpha   90.00
_cell.angle_beta   90.00
_cell.angle_gamma   90.00
#
_symmetry.space_group_name_H-M   'P 1'
#
loop_
_entity.id
_entity.type
_entity.pdbx_description
1 polymer ?
#
loop_
_entity_poly.entity_id
_entity_poly.type
_entity_poly.pdbx_seq_one_letter_code
_entity_poly.pdbx_strand_id
1 'polypeptide(L)'
;MRGGKKKISMKEKRYANLALVYAILAMAGGVFYREFTKFNGFQGRTALGTVHTHYFLLGMVFFLLLLLLEKNLAFFGRNTGKVLIFYQVGLNLTALMLFCRGIVQVRGIDLSAALEGALSGMAGIGHILLGVSLVLLLLQIKKSCTR
;
A
#
# COMPACT_ATOMS: atom_id res chain seq x y z
N MET A 1 22.23 32.76 14.25
CA MET A 1 21.20 32.28 13.34
C MET A 1 20.28 31.30 14.09
N ARG A 2 19.10 31.75 14.54
CA ARG A 2 18.11 30.87 15.17
C ARG A 2 17.31 30.23 14.08
N GLY A 3 17.61 28.98 13.74
CA GLY A 3 16.79 28.17 12.86
C GLY A 3 15.46 27.86 13.55
N GLY A 4 14.42 28.65 13.28
CA GLY A 4 13.08 28.39 13.78
C GLY A 4 12.64 27.00 13.32
N LYS A 5 12.41 26.06 14.25
CA LYS A 5 11.84 24.73 13.92
C LYS A 5 10.51 24.94 13.22
N LYS A 6 10.47 24.72 11.90
CA LYS A 6 9.24 24.79 11.10
C LYS A 6 8.23 23.83 11.73
N LYS A 7 7.11 24.36 12.23
CA LYS A 7 6.08 23.57 12.89
C LYS A 7 5.52 22.54 11.89
N ILE A 8 5.63 21.26 12.24
CA ILE A 8 5.14 20.15 11.40
C ILE A 8 3.62 20.31 11.23
N SER A 9 3.14 20.27 9.98
CA SER A 9 1.71 20.39 9.68
C SER A 9 0.94 19.12 10.06
N MET A 10 -0.38 19.24 10.27
CA MET A 10 -1.24 18.08 10.54
C MET A 10 -1.20 17.05 9.41
N LYS A 11 -1.01 17.49 8.17
CA LYS A 11 -0.89 16.62 6.98
C LYS A 11 0.41 15.83 7.00
N GLU A 12 1.53 16.48 7.30
CA GLU A 12 2.84 15.84 7.44
C GLU A 12 2.81 14.75 8.52
N LYS A 13 2.21 15.04 9.68
CA LYS A 13 2.02 14.03 10.75
C LYS A 13 1.20 12.83 10.26
N ARG A 14 0.13 13.07 9.50
CA ARG A 14 -0.70 12.00 8.95
C ARG A 14 0.10 11.10 8.01
N TYR A 15 0.91 11.66 7.11
CA TYR A 15 1.75 10.86 6.21
C TYR A 15 2.80 10.04 6.97
N ALA A 16 3.46 10.64 7.97
CA ALA A 16 4.42 9.92 8.81
C ALA A 16 3.77 8.75 9.56
N ASN A 17 2.58 8.96 10.13
CA ASN A 17 1.84 7.90 10.83
C ASN A 17 1.41 6.79 9.88
N LEU A 18 0.92 7.11 8.68
CA LEU A 18 0.56 6.11 7.68
C LEU A 18 1.78 5.32 7.22
N ALA A 19 2.92 5.97 6.99
CA ALA A 19 4.16 5.28 6.67
C ALA A 19 4.57 4.29 7.78
N LEU A 20 4.48 4.71 9.05
CA LEU A 20 4.77 3.84 10.19
C LEU A 20 3.82 2.63 10.26
N VAL A 21 2.51 2.85 10.10
CA VAL A 21 1.51 1.77 10.10
C VAL A 21 1.82 0.77 8.99
N TYR A 22 2.08 1.24 7.76
CA TYR A 22 2.40 0.35 6.66
C TYR A 22 3.75 -0.35 6.81
N ALA A 23 4.73 0.26 7.47
CA ALA A 23 5.99 -0.40 7.82
C ALA A 23 5.75 -1.59 8.77
N ILE A 24 4.92 -1.39 9.81
CA ILE A 24 4.56 -2.45 10.76
C ILE A 24 3.82 -3.59 10.04
N LEU A 25 2.82 -3.26 9.20
CA LEU A 25 2.08 -4.25 8.42
C LEU A 25 2.99 -5.03 7.46
N ALA A 26 3.95 -4.34 6.82
CA ALA A 26 4.92 -4.98 5.93
C ALA A 26 5.82 -5.95 6.69
N MET A 27 6.37 -5.54 7.83
CA MET A 27 7.21 -6.41 8.66
C MET A 27 6.43 -7.62 9.18
N ALA A 28 5.22 -7.40 9.70
CA ALA A 28 4.35 -8.49 10.15
C ALA A 28 4.01 -9.46 9.00
N GLY A 29 3.70 -8.94 7.82
CA GLY A 29 3.43 -9.74 6.62
C GLY A 29 4.65 -10.55 6.16
N GLY A 30 5.85 -9.99 6.24
CA GLY A 30 7.10 -10.69 5.91
C GLY A 30 7.42 -11.82 6.88
N VAL A 31 7.27 -11.58 8.19
CA VAL A 31 7.43 -12.62 9.23
C VAL A 31 6.39 -13.70 9.06
N PHE A 32 5.12 -13.33 8.87
CA PHE A 32 4.05 -14.30 8.63
C PHE A 32 4.33 -15.15 7.40
N TYR A 33 4.69 -14.56 6.28
CA TYR A 33 5.04 -15.30 5.05
C TYR A 33 6.10 -16.35 5.33
N ARG A 34 7.23 -15.95 5.94
CA ARG A 34 8.34 -16.85 6.26
C ARG A 34 7.92 -18.00 7.15
N GLU A 35 7.31 -17.71 8.29
CA GLU A 35 6.95 -18.74 9.27
C GLU A 35 5.84 -19.65 8.74
N PHE A 36 4.83 -19.09 8.07
CA PHE A 36 3.72 -19.86 7.53
C PHE A 36 4.17 -20.85 6.44
N THR A 37 5.03 -20.43 5.51
CA THR A 37 5.59 -21.34 4.49
C THR A 37 6.47 -22.41 5.11
N LYS A 38 7.29 -22.06 6.11
CA LYS A 38 8.14 -22.99 6.84
C LYS A 38 7.34 -24.06 7.58
N PHE A 39 6.32 -23.67 8.34
CA PHE A 39 5.47 -24.61 9.09
C PHE A 39 4.66 -25.54 8.18
N ASN A 40 4.33 -25.10 6.96
CA ASN A 40 3.62 -25.94 5.99
C ASN A 40 4.58 -26.71 5.05
N GLY A 41 5.90 -26.64 5.23
CA GLY A 41 6.88 -27.31 4.36
C GLY A 41 6.84 -26.83 2.90
N PHE A 42 6.30 -25.64 2.64
CA PHE A 42 6.10 -25.11 1.30
C PHE A 42 7.39 -24.52 0.74
N GLN A 43 7.86 -25.02 -0.41
CA GLN A 43 9.12 -24.58 -1.05
C GLN A 43 8.90 -23.80 -2.36
N GLY A 44 7.66 -23.57 -2.76
CA GLY A 44 7.30 -22.86 -4.00
C GLY A 44 7.21 -21.35 -3.85
N ARG A 45 6.84 -20.68 -4.96
CA ARG A 45 6.48 -19.26 -4.95
C ARG A 45 5.01 -19.11 -4.59
N THR A 46 4.68 -18.15 -3.73
CA THR A 46 3.32 -17.86 -3.32
C THR A 46 3.04 -16.36 -3.30
N ALA A 47 1.80 -15.98 -3.50
CA ALA A 47 1.35 -14.59 -3.43
C ALA A 47 1.60 -13.93 -2.05
N LEU A 48 1.76 -14.72 -0.96
CA LEU A 48 2.14 -14.19 0.36
C LEU A 48 3.45 -13.41 0.31
N GLY A 49 4.43 -13.83 -0.50
CA GLY A 49 5.70 -13.15 -0.65
C GLY A 49 5.57 -11.73 -1.21
N THR A 50 4.48 -11.40 -1.90
CA THR A 50 4.26 -10.08 -2.48
C THR A 50 3.52 -9.11 -1.56
N VAL A 51 2.87 -9.60 -0.50
CA VAL A 51 2.09 -8.76 0.45
C VAL A 51 2.98 -7.73 1.14
N HIS A 52 4.10 -8.18 1.73
CA HIS A 52 4.99 -7.28 2.45
C HIS A 52 5.68 -6.27 1.52
N THR A 53 6.00 -6.65 0.28
CA THR A 53 6.59 -5.72 -0.70
C THR A 53 5.60 -4.65 -1.14
N HIS A 54 4.31 -4.97 -1.29
CA HIS A 54 3.26 -3.98 -1.54
C HIS A 54 3.18 -2.96 -0.40
N TYR A 55 3.14 -3.42 0.84
CA TYR A 55 3.10 -2.53 2.00
C TYR A 55 4.37 -1.72 2.19
N PHE A 56 5.55 -2.27 1.91
CA PHE A 56 6.80 -1.50 1.95
C PHE A 56 6.84 -0.40 0.88
N LEU A 57 6.62 -0.75 -0.38
CA LEU A 57 6.80 0.19 -1.50
C LEU A 57 5.61 1.14 -1.65
N LEU A 58 4.39 0.59 -1.73
CA LEU A 58 3.17 1.37 -1.98
C LEU A 58 2.55 1.90 -0.69
N GLY A 59 2.93 1.37 0.44
CA GLY A 59 2.56 1.90 1.76
C GLY A 59 3.66 2.80 2.33
N MET A 60 4.66 2.22 3.00
CA MET A 60 5.67 2.96 3.75
C MET A 60 6.43 3.96 2.87
N VAL A 61 7.11 3.51 1.82
CA VAL A 61 7.97 4.37 0.98
C VAL A 61 7.13 5.46 0.31
N PHE A 62 5.98 5.10 -0.23
CA PHE A 62 5.08 6.05 -0.89
C PHE A 62 4.62 7.17 0.06
N PHE A 63 4.17 6.86 1.28
CA PHE A 63 3.77 7.89 2.24
C PHE A 63 4.94 8.72 2.77
N LEU A 64 6.15 8.17 2.86
CA LEU A 64 7.35 8.96 3.15
C LEU A 64 7.68 9.94 2.01
N LEU A 65 7.53 9.51 0.75
CA LEU A 65 7.69 10.40 -0.40
C LEU A 65 6.62 11.50 -0.40
N LEU A 66 5.36 11.18 -0.12
CA LEU A 66 4.29 12.18 0.00
C LEU A 66 4.57 13.20 1.12
N LEU A 67 5.14 12.75 2.25
CA LEU A 67 5.58 13.64 3.33
C LEU A 67 6.61 14.66 2.82
N LEU A 68 7.63 14.19 2.11
CA LEU A 68 8.69 15.05 1.57
C LEU A 68 8.15 16.00 0.50
N LEU A 69 7.28 15.52 -0.38
CA LEU A 69 6.66 16.32 -1.42
C LEU A 69 5.71 17.38 -0.84
N GLU A 70 4.91 17.04 0.17
CA GLU A 70 4.04 18.03 0.84
C GLU A 70 4.86 19.13 1.52
N LYS A 71 5.96 18.74 2.17
CA LYS A 71 6.85 19.70 2.85
C LYS A 71 7.51 20.69 1.88
N ASN A 72 7.81 20.26 0.66
CA ASN A 72 8.51 21.08 -0.34
C ASN A 72 7.60 21.77 -1.35
N LEU A 73 6.52 21.10 -1.79
CA LEU A 73 5.66 21.56 -2.88
C LEU A 73 4.26 21.99 -2.43
N ALA A 74 3.86 21.67 -1.18
CA ALA A 74 2.51 21.92 -0.67
C ALA A 74 1.41 21.49 -1.66
N PHE A 75 1.53 20.27 -2.21
CA PHE A 75 0.66 19.78 -3.30
C PHE A 75 -0.76 19.43 -2.86
N PHE A 76 -1.02 19.36 -1.56
CA PHE A 76 -2.31 18.93 -1.02
C PHE A 76 -3.41 19.93 -1.33
N GLY A 77 -4.32 19.54 -2.22
CA GLY A 77 -5.48 20.31 -2.64
C GLY A 77 -6.80 19.76 -2.06
N ARG A 78 -7.92 20.37 -2.50
CA ARG A 78 -9.29 20.05 -2.03
C ARG A 78 -9.66 18.57 -2.17
N ASN A 79 -9.23 17.89 -3.23
CA ASN A 79 -9.58 16.51 -3.54
C ASN A 79 -8.52 15.49 -3.14
N THR A 80 -7.33 15.90 -2.74
CA THR A 80 -6.20 15.01 -2.41
C THR A 80 -6.56 14.02 -1.31
N GLY A 81 -7.31 14.48 -0.30
CA GLY A 81 -7.74 13.60 0.79
C GLY A 81 -8.64 12.44 0.34
N LYS A 82 -9.56 12.70 -0.59
CA LYS A 82 -10.45 11.67 -1.16
C LYS A 82 -9.64 10.66 -2.00
N VAL A 83 -8.74 11.16 -2.85
CA VAL A 83 -7.88 10.30 -3.69
C VAL A 83 -7.00 9.41 -2.82
N LEU A 84 -6.46 9.93 -1.72
CA LEU A 84 -5.68 9.14 -0.76
C LEU A 84 -6.49 8.04 -0.05
N ILE A 85 -7.78 8.28 0.21
CA ILE A 85 -8.66 7.23 0.76
C ILE A 85 -8.83 6.11 -0.26
N PHE A 86 -9.14 6.44 -1.52
CA PHE A 86 -9.25 5.42 -2.59
C PHE A 86 -7.94 4.68 -2.82
N TYR A 87 -6.80 5.37 -2.74
CA TYR A 87 -5.48 4.76 -2.80
C TYR A 87 -5.28 3.72 -1.70
N GLN A 88 -5.60 4.06 -0.45
CA GLN A 88 -5.46 3.15 0.69
C GLN A 88 -6.44 1.97 0.60
N VAL A 89 -7.68 2.21 0.16
CA VAL A 89 -8.66 1.13 -0.08
C VAL A 89 -8.13 0.18 -1.14
N GLY A 90 -7.63 0.70 -2.27
CA GLY A 90 -7.04 -0.11 -3.34
C GLY A 90 -5.84 -0.93 -2.86
N LEU A 91 -4.91 -0.31 -2.14
CA LEU A 91 -3.73 -0.97 -1.59
C LEU A 91 -4.11 -2.11 -0.63
N ASN A 92 -4.99 -1.83 0.33
CA ASN A 92 -5.38 -2.82 1.33
C ASN A 92 -6.22 -3.95 0.73
N LEU A 93 -7.11 -3.65 -0.22
CA LEU A 93 -7.87 -4.68 -0.93
C LEU A 93 -6.94 -5.59 -1.74
N THR A 94 -5.99 -5.02 -2.49
CA THR A 94 -4.98 -5.79 -3.21
C THR A 94 -4.17 -6.68 -2.27
N ALA A 95 -3.62 -6.13 -1.19
CA ALA A 95 -2.83 -6.88 -0.23
C ALA A 95 -3.63 -8.00 0.44
N LEU A 96 -4.90 -7.76 0.78
CA LEU A 96 -5.80 -8.77 1.34
C LEU A 96 -6.05 -9.91 0.36
N MET A 97 -6.30 -9.62 -0.91
CA MET A 97 -6.53 -10.67 -1.92
C MET A 97 -5.26 -11.48 -2.20
N LEU A 98 -4.10 -10.83 -2.22
CA LEU A 98 -2.80 -11.52 -2.32
C LEU A 98 -2.55 -12.41 -1.10
N PHE A 99 -2.91 -11.95 0.09
CA PHE A 99 -2.80 -12.71 1.33
C PHE A 99 -3.69 -13.95 1.30
N CYS A 100 -4.98 -13.80 0.96
CA CYS A 100 -5.92 -14.92 0.84
C CYS A 100 -5.45 -15.94 -0.21
N ARG A 101 -5.06 -15.46 -1.40
CA ARG A 101 -4.53 -16.33 -2.46
C ARG A 101 -3.28 -17.07 -2.01
N GLY A 102 -2.38 -16.37 -1.33
CA GLY A 102 -1.16 -16.97 -0.86
C GLY A 102 -1.36 -18.08 0.19
N ILE A 103 -2.34 -17.92 1.10
CA ILE A 103 -2.71 -18.98 2.05
C ILE A 103 -3.24 -20.21 1.30
N VAL A 104 -4.14 -20.02 0.34
CA VAL A 104 -4.70 -21.08 -0.49
C VAL A 104 -3.57 -21.86 -1.20
N GLN A 105 -2.62 -21.14 -1.80
CA GLN A 105 -1.47 -21.74 -2.49
C GLN A 105 -0.60 -22.58 -1.55
N VAL A 106 -0.27 -22.03 -0.37
CA VAL A 106 0.58 -22.72 0.60
C VAL A 106 -0.10 -23.97 1.19
N ARG A 107 -1.41 -23.90 1.39
CA ARG A 107 -2.22 -25.01 1.92
C ARG A 107 -2.59 -26.05 0.88
N GLY A 108 -2.35 -25.80 -0.41
CA GLY A 108 -2.76 -26.69 -1.49
C GLY A 108 -4.28 -26.90 -1.56
N ILE A 109 -5.06 -25.83 -1.26
CA ILE A 109 -6.52 -25.90 -1.26
C ILE A 109 -7.02 -25.68 -2.68
N ASP A 110 -7.76 -26.66 -3.23
CA ASP A 110 -8.44 -26.52 -4.49
C ASP A 110 -9.72 -25.69 -4.32
N LEU A 111 -9.72 -24.49 -4.88
CA LEU A 111 -10.88 -23.62 -4.88
C LEU A 111 -11.82 -23.98 -6.03
N SER A 112 -13.13 -23.77 -5.83
CA SER A 112 -14.06 -23.79 -6.94
C SER A 112 -13.77 -22.66 -7.94
N ALA A 113 -14.09 -22.83 -9.22
CA ALA A 113 -13.90 -21.82 -10.25
C ALA A 113 -14.55 -20.46 -9.89
N ALA A 114 -15.68 -20.49 -9.18
CA ALA A 114 -16.36 -19.28 -8.70
C ALA A 114 -15.53 -18.53 -7.66
N LEU A 115 -14.91 -19.22 -6.69
CA LEU A 115 -14.07 -18.61 -5.67
C LEU A 115 -12.75 -18.08 -6.25
N GLU A 116 -12.14 -18.82 -7.18
CA GLU A 116 -10.96 -18.34 -7.90
C GLU A 116 -11.25 -17.07 -8.71
N GLY A 117 -12.39 -17.06 -9.41
CA GLY A 117 -12.88 -15.89 -10.13
C GLY A 117 -13.12 -14.69 -9.21
N ALA A 118 -13.74 -14.92 -8.05
CA ALA A 118 -14.01 -13.86 -7.07
C ALA A 118 -12.70 -13.27 -6.51
N LEU A 119 -11.73 -14.10 -6.10
CA LEU A 119 -10.42 -13.64 -5.62
C LEU A 119 -9.67 -12.83 -6.68
N SER A 120 -9.69 -13.31 -7.94
CA SER A 120 -9.03 -12.62 -9.06
C SER A 120 -9.71 -11.29 -9.40
N GLY A 121 -11.05 -11.28 -9.44
CA GLY A 121 -11.84 -10.08 -9.71
C GLY A 121 -11.64 -9.00 -8.65
N MET A 122 -11.72 -9.37 -7.37
CA MET A 122 -11.49 -8.42 -6.27
C MET A 122 -10.05 -7.89 -6.24
N ALA A 123 -9.06 -8.74 -6.52
CA ALA A 123 -7.68 -8.30 -6.68
C ALA A 123 -7.54 -7.30 -7.85
N GLY A 124 -8.20 -7.57 -8.98
CA GLY A 124 -8.25 -6.66 -10.13
C GLY A 124 -8.86 -5.30 -9.79
N ILE A 125 -9.99 -5.26 -9.07
CA ILE A 125 -10.60 -4.03 -8.58
C ILE A 125 -9.64 -3.26 -7.68
N GLY A 126 -8.97 -3.95 -6.75
CA GLY A 126 -7.96 -3.34 -5.88
C GLY A 126 -6.84 -2.67 -6.67
N HIS A 127 -6.29 -3.34 -7.68
CA HIS A 127 -5.23 -2.79 -8.54
C HIS A 127 -5.71 -1.60 -9.38
N ILE A 128 -6.93 -1.63 -9.90
CA ILE A 128 -7.50 -0.52 -10.67
C ILE A 128 -7.66 0.70 -9.76
N LEU A 129 -8.25 0.55 -8.57
CA LEU A 129 -8.40 1.64 -7.60
C LEU A 129 -7.04 2.23 -7.21
N LEU A 130 -6.07 1.37 -6.93
CA LEU A 130 -4.71 1.76 -6.57
C LEU A 130 -4.03 2.51 -7.72
N GLY A 131 -4.08 1.97 -8.94
CA GLY A 131 -3.45 2.56 -10.12
C GLY A 131 -4.06 3.91 -10.50
N VAL A 132 -5.39 3.99 -10.58
CA VAL A 132 -6.09 5.26 -10.89
C VAL A 132 -5.79 6.31 -9.84
N SER A 133 -5.86 5.96 -8.55
CA SER A 133 -5.55 6.90 -7.47
C SER A 133 -4.09 7.37 -7.51
N LEU A 134 -3.15 6.48 -7.81
CA LEU A 134 -1.74 6.82 -7.98
C LEU A 134 -1.54 7.83 -9.10
N VAL A 135 -2.13 7.59 -10.28
CA VAL A 135 -2.04 8.52 -11.42
C VAL A 135 -2.63 9.89 -11.05
N LEU A 136 -3.80 9.92 -10.38
CA LEU A 136 -4.42 11.18 -9.94
C LEU A 136 -3.53 11.95 -8.95
N LEU A 137 -2.86 11.26 -8.02
CA LEU A 137 -1.91 11.88 -7.09
C LEU A 137 -0.70 12.45 -7.83
N LEU A 138 -0.12 11.70 -8.77
CA LEU A 138 1.02 12.17 -9.57
C LEU A 138 0.65 13.38 -10.42
N LEU A 139 -0.55 13.43 -11.00
CA LEU A 139 -1.05 14.61 -11.73
C LEU A 139 -1.20 15.83 -10.82
N GLN A 140 -1.65 15.66 -9.58
CA GLN A 140 -1.72 16.75 -8.61
C GLN A 140 -0.33 17.27 -8.23
N ILE A 141 0.63 16.36 -8.00
CA ILE A 141 2.02 16.72 -7.74
C ILE A 141 2.62 17.46 -8.92
N LYS A 142 2.47 16.92 -10.15
CA LYS A 142 2.94 17.58 -11.38
C LYS A 142 2.42 19.02 -11.49
N LYS A 143 1.12 19.24 -11.23
CA LYS A 143 0.50 20.58 -11.26
C LYS A 143 1.11 21.54 -10.22
N SER A 144 1.59 21.02 -9.10
CA SER A 144 2.23 21.84 -8.06
C SER A 144 3.67 22.20 -8.39
N CYS A 145 4.36 21.42 -9.22
CA CYS A 145 5.70 21.73 -9.71
C CYS A 145 5.74 22.84 -10.76
N THR A 146 4.61 23.16 -11.40
CA THR A 146 4.50 24.18 -12.47
C THR A 146 3.95 25.51 -11.97
N ARG A 147 3.75 25.68 -10.67
CA ARG A 147 3.33 26.92 -10.01
C ARG A 147 4.52 27.61 -9.34
#